data_ff9c4760eb94d10b4c5bd1d6fbe91192
#
_entry.id   ff9c4760eb94d10b4c5bd1d6fbe91192
#
_cell.length_a   1.000
_cell.length_b   1.000
_cell.length_c   1.000
_cell.angle_alpha   90.00
_cell.angle_beta   90.00
_cell.angle_gamma   90.00
#
_symmetry.space_group_name_H-M   'P 1'
#
loop_
_entity.id
_entity.type
_entity.pdbx_description
1 polymer ?
#
loop_
_entity_poly.entity_id
_entity_poly.type
_entity_poly.pdbx_seq_one_letter_code
_entity_poly.pdbx_strand_id
1 'polypeptide(L)'
;KAALVLEQYPSIHDGKWDGTTYLNQKNKFQKTSFESGSIMDQVFKELNGEKFLAWLEELTGITGLHGDSELFGGGLHQSTAGAFLNVHVDYNVHPVTKFHRRLNVLVYMNEDWKDSYGGHLELWNLADGRKELLGEFAPLFNRCVIFETNEISFHGHPKPLNTPPDINRKSLATYYYTENRPEAEQSAEHNTIYVNTEGMKGQVKRLSAGVKALLERINSK
;
A
#
# COMPACT_ATOMS: atom_id res chain seq x y z
N LYS A 1 -3.82 10.90 19.12
CA LYS A 1 -4.59 10.80 17.87
C LYS A 1 -4.58 9.37 17.31
N ALA A 2 -3.42 8.70 17.22
CA ALA A 2 -3.35 7.33 16.69
C ALA A 2 -4.29 6.34 17.38
N ALA A 3 -4.37 6.35 18.73
CA ALA A 3 -5.31 5.50 19.48
C ALA A 3 -6.77 5.76 19.09
N LEU A 4 -7.16 7.02 18.91
CA LEU A 4 -8.51 7.37 18.48
C LEU A 4 -8.79 6.92 17.03
N VAL A 5 -7.78 6.99 16.16
CA VAL A 5 -7.88 6.43 14.80
C VAL A 5 -8.12 4.93 14.84
N LEU A 6 -7.38 4.20 15.68
CA LEU A 6 -7.55 2.76 15.82
C LEU A 6 -8.92 2.40 16.40
N GLU A 7 -9.34 3.11 17.45
CA GLU A 7 -10.66 2.92 18.09
C GLU A 7 -11.81 3.09 17.10
N GLN A 8 -11.71 4.09 16.21
CA GLN A 8 -12.73 4.37 15.20
C GLN A 8 -12.41 3.78 13.82
N TYR A 9 -11.42 2.88 13.74
CA TYR A 9 -11.08 2.24 12.47
C TYR A 9 -12.23 1.34 12.02
N PRO A 10 -12.87 1.61 10.86
CA PRO A 10 -14.08 0.91 10.47
C PRO A 10 -13.81 -0.58 10.22
N SER A 11 -14.74 -1.43 10.63
CA SER A 11 -14.74 -2.84 10.26
C SER A 11 -14.86 -3.02 8.75
N ILE A 12 -14.30 -4.09 8.20
CA ILE A 12 -14.53 -4.45 6.79
C ILE A 12 -16.01 -4.75 6.48
N HIS A 13 -16.81 -5.00 7.50
CA HIS A 13 -18.26 -5.22 7.40
C HIS A 13 -19.06 -3.91 7.50
N ASP A 14 -18.42 -2.79 7.86
CA ASP A 14 -19.06 -1.50 8.08
C ASP A 14 -18.84 -0.59 6.86
N GLY A 15 -19.93 -0.34 6.13
CA GLY A 15 -19.92 0.57 4.99
C GLY A 15 -19.31 -0.03 3.72
N LYS A 16 -18.98 0.86 2.78
CA LYS A 16 -18.41 0.45 1.49
C LYS A 16 -16.89 0.37 1.57
N TRP A 17 -16.37 -0.80 1.28
CA TRP A 17 -14.98 -1.06 1.05
C TRP A 17 -14.79 -1.59 -0.38
N ASP A 18 -13.81 -1.08 -1.08
CA ASP A 18 -13.41 -1.62 -2.37
C ASP A 18 -12.48 -2.81 -2.11
N GLY A 19 -13.01 -4.01 -2.29
CA GLY A 19 -12.27 -5.26 -2.15
C GLY A 19 -11.56 -5.64 -3.45
N THR A 20 -10.30 -5.99 -3.37
CA THR A 20 -9.53 -6.46 -4.53
C THR A 20 -8.96 -7.85 -4.30
N THR A 21 -9.22 -8.73 -5.27
CA THR A 21 -8.63 -10.06 -5.35
C THR A 21 -8.21 -10.30 -6.79
N TYR A 22 -6.90 -10.16 -7.03
CA TYR A 22 -6.28 -10.40 -8.33
C TYR A 22 -5.16 -11.44 -8.18
N LEU A 23 -4.56 -11.81 -9.30
CA LEU A 23 -3.41 -12.71 -9.32
C LEU A 23 -2.25 -12.23 -8.43
N ASN A 24 -2.05 -10.92 -8.33
CA ASN A 24 -0.94 -10.27 -7.65
C ASN A 24 -1.25 -9.74 -6.25
N GLN A 25 -2.54 -9.72 -5.86
CA GLN A 25 -2.98 -9.34 -4.50
C GLN A 25 -4.28 -10.06 -4.14
N LYS A 26 -4.47 -10.35 -2.88
CA LYS A 26 -5.64 -11.08 -2.38
C LYS A 26 -6.13 -10.50 -1.06
N ASN A 27 -7.44 -10.52 -0.85
CA ASN A 27 -8.09 -10.14 0.40
C ASN A 27 -7.65 -8.76 0.93
N LYS A 28 -7.37 -7.82 0.03
CA LYS A 28 -7.06 -6.43 0.35
C LYS A 28 -8.30 -5.58 0.14
N PHE A 29 -8.62 -4.75 1.12
CA PHE A 29 -9.74 -3.82 1.13
C PHE A 29 -9.23 -2.41 1.28
N GLN A 30 -9.85 -1.47 0.55
CA GLN A 30 -9.51 -0.06 0.53
C GLN A 30 -10.76 0.79 0.79
N LYS A 31 -10.59 1.92 1.50
CA LYS A 31 -11.65 2.91 1.70
C LYS A 31 -11.04 4.32 1.62
N THR A 32 -11.57 5.13 0.71
CA THR A 32 -11.06 6.48 0.41
C THR A 32 -12.04 7.59 0.80
N SER A 33 -13.30 7.26 1.11
CA SER A 33 -14.33 8.22 1.48
C SER A 33 -14.68 8.13 2.95
N PHE A 34 -14.74 9.27 3.61
CA PHE A 34 -15.01 9.41 5.05
C PHE A 34 -16.08 10.46 5.29
N GLU A 35 -16.80 10.31 6.41
CA GLU A 35 -17.71 11.33 6.88
C GLU A 35 -16.94 12.60 7.22
N SER A 36 -17.44 13.74 6.75
CA SER A 36 -16.81 15.04 7.01
C SER A 36 -16.72 15.34 8.51
N GLY A 37 -15.53 15.72 8.98
CA GLY A 37 -15.25 15.97 10.39
C GLY A 37 -14.98 14.71 11.23
N SER A 38 -15.10 13.50 10.64
CA SER A 38 -14.65 12.26 11.33
C SER A 38 -13.15 12.30 11.59
N ILE A 39 -12.68 11.47 12.53
CA ILE A 39 -11.23 11.37 12.81
C ILE A 39 -10.44 10.96 11.57
N MET A 40 -11.00 10.12 10.70
CA MET A 40 -10.36 9.70 9.44
C MET A 40 -10.22 10.88 8.47
N ASP A 41 -11.29 11.65 8.27
CA ASP A 41 -11.27 12.87 7.44
C ASP A 41 -10.23 13.87 7.96
N GLN A 42 -10.20 14.10 9.27
CA GLN A 42 -9.23 15.01 9.89
C GLN A 42 -7.79 14.53 9.70
N VAL A 43 -7.50 13.23 9.88
CA VAL A 43 -6.15 12.69 9.73
C VAL A 43 -5.68 12.77 8.28
N PHE A 44 -6.50 12.42 7.30
CA PHE A 44 -6.10 12.55 5.91
C PHE A 44 -5.95 14.01 5.46
N LYS A 45 -6.75 14.95 5.99
CA LYS A 45 -6.53 16.37 5.78
C LYS A 45 -5.20 16.85 6.37
N GLU A 46 -4.83 16.37 7.55
CA GLU A 46 -3.52 16.70 8.14
C GLU A 46 -2.35 16.09 7.36
N LEU A 47 -2.46 14.84 6.94
CA LEU A 47 -1.44 14.18 6.12
C LEU A 47 -1.26 14.84 4.73
N ASN A 48 -2.30 15.47 4.20
CA ASN A 48 -2.25 16.25 2.95
C ASN A 48 -2.05 17.76 3.19
N GLY A 49 -1.93 18.21 4.45
CA GLY A 49 -1.83 19.60 4.81
C GLY A 49 -0.41 20.17 4.71
N GLU A 50 -0.30 21.48 4.52
CA GLU A 50 0.96 22.20 4.30
C GLU A 50 2.05 21.89 5.34
N LYS A 51 1.69 21.75 6.63
CA LYS A 51 2.66 21.44 7.69
C LYS A 51 3.31 20.06 7.52
N PHE A 52 2.52 19.07 7.12
CA PHE A 52 3.05 17.73 6.91
C PHE A 52 3.85 17.66 5.62
N LEU A 53 3.41 18.35 4.56
CA LEU A 53 4.16 18.46 3.31
C LEU A 53 5.52 19.13 3.54
N ALA A 54 5.56 20.26 4.22
CA ALA A 54 6.81 20.94 4.56
C ALA A 54 7.76 20.07 5.38
N TRP A 55 7.24 19.29 6.34
CA TRP A 55 8.03 18.35 7.11
C TRP A 55 8.56 17.20 6.23
N LEU A 56 7.77 16.68 5.28
CA LEU A 56 8.24 15.67 4.33
C LEU A 56 9.33 16.21 3.42
N GLU A 57 9.18 17.45 2.94
CA GLU A 57 10.20 18.11 2.11
C GLU A 57 11.53 18.26 2.87
N GLU A 58 11.47 18.70 4.14
CA GLU A 58 12.65 18.79 5.00
C GLU A 58 13.29 17.41 5.22
N LEU A 59 12.47 16.39 5.49
CA LEU A 59 12.95 15.03 5.77
C LEU A 59 13.60 14.37 4.55
N THR A 60 13.03 14.58 3.36
CA THR A 60 13.41 13.83 2.15
C THR A 60 14.27 14.62 1.17
N GLY A 61 14.31 15.95 1.31
CA GLY A 61 14.96 16.84 0.33
C GLY A 61 14.18 16.99 -0.99
N ILE A 62 13.00 16.37 -1.11
CA ILE A 62 12.14 16.48 -2.30
C ILE A 62 11.23 17.68 -2.09
N THR A 63 11.39 18.73 -2.89
CA THR A 63 10.62 19.98 -2.79
C THR A 63 9.45 20.01 -3.78
N GLY A 64 8.44 20.86 -3.49
CA GLY A 64 7.26 20.99 -4.33
C GLY A 64 6.32 19.80 -4.23
N LEU A 65 6.23 19.20 -3.03
CA LEU A 65 5.34 18.07 -2.79
C LEU A 65 3.88 18.50 -2.76
N HIS A 66 3.05 17.75 -3.44
CA HIS A 66 1.59 17.82 -3.43
C HIS A 66 1.03 16.55 -2.80
N GLY A 67 0.05 16.71 -1.90
CA GLY A 67 -0.77 15.61 -1.41
C GLY A 67 -1.83 15.19 -2.43
N ASP A 68 -2.53 14.12 -2.14
CA ASP A 68 -3.66 13.62 -2.93
C ASP A 68 -4.94 13.63 -2.09
N SER A 69 -5.79 14.62 -2.28
CA SER A 69 -7.08 14.74 -1.58
C SER A 69 -8.09 13.65 -1.97
N GLU A 70 -7.95 13.11 -3.17
CA GLU A 70 -8.81 12.03 -3.66
C GLU A 70 -8.35 10.64 -3.20
N LEU A 71 -7.16 10.55 -2.60
CA LEU A 71 -6.55 9.33 -2.09
C LEU A 71 -6.49 8.21 -3.14
N PHE A 72 -6.11 8.54 -4.38
CA PHE A 72 -6.04 7.55 -5.47
C PHE A 72 -5.06 6.41 -5.12
N GLY A 73 -5.61 5.21 -4.92
CA GLY A 73 -4.86 4.04 -4.43
C GLY A 73 -4.48 4.09 -2.94
N GLY A 74 -4.68 5.23 -2.27
CA GLY A 74 -4.45 5.46 -0.84
C GLY A 74 -5.68 5.23 0.03
N GLY A 75 -5.76 5.90 1.18
CA GLY A 75 -6.86 5.78 2.15
C GLY A 75 -6.61 4.76 3.24
N LEU A 76 -7.68 4.23 3.84
CA LEU A 76 -7.59 3.11 4.77
C LEU A 76 -7.42 1.81 4.00
N HIS A 77 -6.48 1.00 4.44
CA HIS A 77 -6.29 -0.35 3.91
C HIS A 77 -6.48 -1.38 5.01
N GLN A 78 -7.26 -2.42 4.73
CA GLN A 78 -7.32 -3.63 5.53
C GLN A 78 -6.97 -4.86 4.69
N SER A 79 -6.23 -5.78 5.32
CA SER A 79 -5.94 -7.08 4.72
C SER A 79 -6.30 -8.18 5.71
N THR A 80 -7.11 -9.15 5.28
CA THR A 80 -7.59 -10.24 6.13
C THR A 80 -6.67 -11.47 6.05
N ALA A 81 -6.95 -12.50 6.83
CA ALA A 81 -6.20 -13.76 6.81
C ALA A 81 -5.99 -14.29 5.38
N GLY A 82 -4.79 -14.76 5.08
CA GLY A 82 -4.38 -15.23 3.76
C GLY A 82 -4.13 -14.13 2.73
N ALA A 83 -4.23 -12.86 3.10
CA ALA A 83 -3.94 -11.73 2.22
C ALA A 83 -2.45 -11.66 1.86
N PHE A 84 -2.15 -11.24 0.66
CA PHE A 84 -0.81 -10.92 0.21
C PHE A 84 -0.85 -9.80 -0.84
N LEU A 85 0.28 -9.12 -1.01
CA LEU A 85 0.55 -8.18 -2.08
C LEU A 85 1.93 -8.48 -2.64
N ASN A 86 1.98 -8.94 -3.89
CA ASN A 86 3.25 -9.27 -4.52
C ASN A 86 4.18 -8.07 -4.60
N VAL A 87 5.47 -8.33 -4.64
CA VAL A 87 6.48 -7.29 -4.84
C VAL A 87 6.23 -6.59 -6.17
N HIS A 88 6.26 -5.27 -6.14
CA HIS A 88 5.94 -4.41 -7.27
C HIS A 88 6.64 -3.06 -7.16
N VAL A 89 6.70 -2.34 -8.27
CA VAL A 89 6.81 -0.88 -8.27
C VAL A 89 5.44 -0.28 -8.55
N ASP A 90 5.14 0.85 -7.93
CA ASP A 90 3.88 1.54 -8.09
C ASP A 90 3.77 2.22 -9.47
N TYR A 91 2.55 2.61 -9.87
CA TYR A 91 2.37 3.53 -10.97
C TYR A 91 3.14 4.83 -10.70
N ASN A 92 3.71 5.42 -11.74
CA ASN A 92 4.65 6.54 -11.61
C ASN A 92 4.01 7.93 -11.83
N VAL A 93 2.83 7.98 -12.47
CA VAL A 93 2.14 9.24 -12.82
C VAL A 93 0.69 9.19 -12.34
N HIS A 94 0.25 10.21 -11.62
CA HIS A 94 -1.13 10.32 -11.15
C HIS A 94 -2.10 10.41 -12.33
N PRO A 95 -3.16 9.59 -12.39
CA PRO A 95 -4.00 9.48 -13.59
C PRO A 95 -4.75 10.78 -13.94
N VAL A 96 -5.07 11.61 -12.95
CA VAL A 96 -5.84 12.84 -13.14
C VAL A 96 -4.94 14.06 -13.25
N THR A 97 -4.09 14.31 -12.25
CA THR A 97 -3.24 15.51 -12.19
C THR A 97 -2.04 15.43 -13.13
N LYS A 98 -1.65 14.22 -13.54
CA LYS A 98 -0.41 13.94 -14.29
C LYS A 98 0.87 14.29 -13.55
N PHE A 99 0.79 14.48 -12.24
CA PHE A 99 1.96 14.69 -11.40
C PHE A 99 2.72 13.39 -11.17
N HIS A 100 4.04 13.50 -10.99
CA HIS A 100 4.93 12.38 -10.75
C HIS A 100 4.86 11.91 -9.30
N ARG A 101 4.60 10.62 -9.08
CA ARG A 101 4.59 10.03 -7.73
C ARG A 101 6.00 9.98 -7.17
N ARG A 102 6.18 10.53 -5.96
CA ARG A 102 7.50 10.67 -5.32
C ARG A 102 7.65 9.88 -4.03
N LEU A 103 6.63 9.89 -3.17
CA LEU A 103 6.71 9.27 -1.85
C LEU A 103 5.46 8.45 -1.54
N ASN A 104 5.69 7.35 -0.83
CA ASN A 104 4.66 6.62 -0.10
C ASN A 104 4.83 6.85 1.40
N VAL A 105 3.73 7.11 2.07
CA VAL A 105 3.64 7.16 3.54
C VAL A 105 2.61 6.12 3.99
N LEU A 106 3.06 5.18 4.79
CA LEU A 106 2.22 4.14 5.37
C LEU A 106 2.25 4.24 6.89
N VAL A 107 1.09 4.41 7.52
CA VAL A 107 0.96 4.42 8.99
C VAL A 107 0.19 3.18 9.43
N TYR A 108 0.82 2.30 10.19
CA TYR A 108 0.22 1.04 10.62
C TYR A 108 -0.58 1.20 11.91
N MET A 109 -1.69 0.46 12.01
CA MET A 109 -2.67 0.55 13.09
C MET A 109 -2.94 -0.83 13.74
N ASN A 110 -1.88 -1.59 14.06
CA ASN A 110 -2.02 -2.95 14.59
C ASN A 110 -1.31 -3.06 15.93
N GLU A 111 -2.08 -3.04 17.02
CA GLU A 111 -1.60 -3.40 18.36
C GLU A 111 -1.32 -4.91 18.43
N ASP A 112 -0.38 -5.30 19.29
CA ASP A 112 -0.04 -6.70 19.59
C ASP A 112 0.26 -7.57 18.35
N TRP A 113 0.74 -6.96 17.28
CA TRP A 113 1.09 -7.68 16.05
C TRP A 113 2.23 -8.65 16.29
N LYS A 114 2.01 -9.93 15.98
CA LYS A 114 3.02 -11.00 16.15
C LYS A 114 3.77 -11.23 14.84
N ASP A 115 5.07 -11.48 14.92
CA ASP A 115 5.88 -11.81 13.73
C ASP A 115 5.34 -13.02 12.96
N SER A 116 4.75 -13.99 13.68
CA SER A 116 4.13 -15.18 13.10
C SER A 116 2.92 -14.87 12.21
N TYR A 117 2.34 -13.67 12.30
CA TYR A 117 1.25 -13.22 11.43
C TYR A 117 1.75 -12.82 10.04
N GLY A 118 3.05 -12.52 9.88
CA GLY A 118 3.63 -12.04 8.63
C GLY A 118 3.17 -10.63 8.28
N GLY A 119 3.04 -10.33 6.99
CA GLY A 119 2.55 -9.02 6.52
C GLY A 119 3.51 -7.86 6.70
N HIS A 120 4.80 -8.16 6.96
CA HIS A 120 5.84 -7.15 6.95
C HIS A 120 5.92 -6.47 5.59
N LEU A 121 6.12 -5.16 5.56
CA LEU A 121 6.49 -4.47 4.35
C LEU A 121 7.91 -4.86 4.00
N GLU A 122 8.11 -5.47 2.86
CA GLU A 122 9.42 -5.85 2.33
C GLU A 122 9.85 -4.81 1.28
N LEU A 123 11.10 -4.35 1.36
CA LEU A 123 11.77 -3.55 0.35
C LEU A 123 12.84 -4.39 -0.33
N TRP A 124 12.90 -4.37 -1.66
CA TRP A 124 13.74 -5.26 -2.45
C TRP A 124 14.63 -4.51 -3.43
N ASN A 125 15.86 -4.98 -3.60
CA ASN A 125 16.70 -4.64 -4.73
C ASN A 125 16.60 -5.76 -5.78
N LEU A 126 16.06 -5.44 -6.95
CA LEU A 126 15.91 -6.38 -8.06
C LEU A 126 16.74 -5.93 -9.30
N ALA A 127 17.61 -4.94 -9.15
CA ALA A 127 18.49 -4.49 -10.23
C ALA A 127 19.45 -5.60 -10.65
N ASP A 128 19.79 -5.64 -11.94
CA ASP A 128 20.77 -6.56 -12.53
C ASP A 128 20.49 -8.05 -12.25
N GLY A 129 19.21 -8.42 -12.13
CA GLY A 129 18.80 -9.80 -11.83
C GLY A 129 19.00 -10.23 -10.38
N ARG A 130 19.35 -9.30 -9.49
CA ARG A 130 19.44 -9.55 -8.05
C ARG A 130 18.08 -9.86 -7.44
N LYS A 131 18.09 -10.51 -6.29
CA LYS A 131 16.92 -10.71 -5.43
C LYS A 131 17.37 -10.53 -4.00
N GLU A 132 17.59 -9.28 -3.63
CA GLU A 132 18.11 -8.90 -2.32
C GLU A 132 17.02 -8.19 -1.53
N LEU A 133 16.69 -8.73 -0.36
CA LEU A 133 15.79 -8.07 0.59
C LEU A 133 16.58 -6.98 1.32
N LEU A 134 16.24 -5.72 1.07
CA LEU A 134 16.89 -4.56 1.71
C LEU A 134 16.37 -4.31 3.12
N GLY A 135 15.13 -4.66 3.41
CA GLY A 135 14.53 -4.47 4.73
C GLY A 135 13.12 -5.05 4.84
N GLU A 136 12.77 -5.41 6.06
CA GLU A 136 11.44 -5.85 6.47
C GLU A 136 10.93 -4.98 7.63
N PHE A 137 9.70 -4.49 7.52
CA PHE A 137 9.09 -3.61 8.51
C PHE A 137 7.76 -4.20 8.99
N ALA A 138 7.76 -4.69 10.25
CA ALA A 138 6.53 -5.18 10.86
C ALA A 138 5.47 -4.08 10.92
N PRO A 139 4.18 -4.36 10.64
CA PRO A 139 3.12 -3.37 10.59
C PRO A 139 2.60 -3.00 12.00
N LEU A 140 3.50 -2.56 12.89
CA LEU A 140 3.20 -2.27 14.30
C LEU A 140 2.37 -1.00 14.44
N PHE A 141 1.58 -0.93 15.52
CA PHE A 141 0.79 0.24 15.87
C PHE A 141 1.63 1.53 15.88
N ASN A 142 1.10 2.56 15.23
CA ASN A 142 1.70 3.89 15.10
C ASN A 142 3.09 3.91 14.43
N ARG A 143 3.50 2.84 13.75
CA ARG A 143 4.70 2.83 12.91
C ARG A 143 4.39 3.54 11.61
N CYS A 144 5.18 4.57 11.31
CA CYS A 144 5.17 5.25 10.02
C CYS A 144 6.35 4.75 9.19
N VAL A 145 6.10 4.35 7.95
CA VAL A 145 7.14 4.02 6.97
C VAL A 145 6.99 4.97 5.78
N ILE A 146 8.08 5.66 5.46
CA ILE A 146 8.18 6.60 4.36
C ILE A 146 9.25 6.09 3.42
N PHE A 147 8.95 6.00 2.13
CA PHE A 147 9.94 5.60 1.14
C PHE A 147 9.66 6.30 -0.20
N GLU A 148 10.75 6.56 -0.92
CA GLU A 148 10.69 7.12 -2.26
C GLU A 148 10.17 6.09 -3.26
N THR A 149 9.37 6.57 -4.23
CA THR A 149 8.88 5.74 -5.33
C THR A 149 9.57 6.10 -6.64
N ASN A 150 10.14 5.09 -7.28
CA ASN A 150 10.83 5.16 -8.57
C ASN A 150 10.81 3.77 -9.22
N GLU A 151 11.50 3.60 -10.34
CA GLU A 151 11.53 2.36 -11.12
C GLU A 151 12.22 1.17 -10.42
N ILE A 152 12.91 1.42 -9.32
CA ILE A 152 13.64 0.41 -8.55
C ILE A 152 13.15 0.27 -7.10
N SER A 153 12.11 0.99 -6.70
CA SER A 153 11.52 0.94 -5.35
C SER A 153 10.58 -0.26 -5.20
N PHE A 154 11.10 -1.47 -5.45
CA PHE A 154 10.34 -2.70 -5.34
C PHE A 154 9.92 -2.98 -3.91
N HIS A 155 8.63 -3.15 -3.67
CA HIS A 155 8.08 -3.39 -2.34
C HIS A 155 6.82 -4.24 -2.37
N GLY A 156 6.45 -4.79 -1.20
CA GLY A 156 5.24 -5.61 -1.06
C GLY A 156 5.19 -6.35 0.27
N HIS A 157 4.26 -7.28 0.39
CA HIS A 157 4.22 -8.31 1.43
C HIS A 157 3.75 -9.63 0.77
N PRO A 158 4.66 -10.30 0.04
CA PRO A 158 4.29 -11.41 -0.85
C PRO A 158 3.84 -12.67 -0.10
N LYS A 159 4.24 -12.84 1.16
CA LYS A 159 3.84 -13.97 1.99
C LYS A 159 2.40 -13.77 2.49
N PRO A 160 1.51 -14.79 2.35
CA PRO A 160 0.17 -14.71 2.87
C PRO A 160 0.13 -14.48 4.39
N LEU A 161 -0.78 -13.59 4.83
CA LEU A 161 -1.01 -13.36 6.25
C LEU A 161 -1.49 -14.65 6.94
N ASN A 162 -0.88 -14.94 8.10
CA ASN A 162 -1.24 -16.05 8.96
C ASN A 162 -1.89 -15.53 10.27
N THR A 163 -2.87 -14.63 10.11
CA THR A 163 -3.61 -14.06 11.23
C THR A 163 -4.82 -14.94 11.60
N PRO A 164 -5.28 -14.91 12.87
CA PRO A 164 -6.64 -15.33 13.20
C PRO A 164 -7.68 -14.61 12.36
N PRO A 165 -8.89 -15.18 12.15
CA PRO A 165 -9.92 -14.60 11.27
C PRO A 165 -10.39 -13.19 11.65
N ASP A 166 -10.31 -12.84 12.92
CA ASP A 166 -10.72 -11.57 13.51
C ASP A 166 -9.61 -10.51 13.54
N ILE A 167 -8.38 -10.89 13.20
CA ILE A 167 -7.22 -9.98 13.17
C ILE A 167 -6.89 -9.59 11.74
N ASN A 168 -7.08 -8.32 11.43
CA ASN A 168 -6.78 -7.73 10.12
C ASN A 168 -5.54 -6.83 10.21
N ARG A 169 -4.72 -6.84 9.16
CA ARG A 169 -3.63 -5.89 8.99
C ARG A 169 -4.19 -4.56 8.49
N LYS A 170 -4.09 -3.53 9.31
CA LYS A 170 -4.65 -2.18 9.10
C LYS A 170 -3.55 -1.18 8.83
N SER A 171 -3.77 -0.27 7.89
CA SER A 171 -2.87 0.87 7.64
C SER A 171 -3.62 2.04 7.03
N LEU A 172 -3.09 3.25 7.25
CA LEU A 172 -3.38 4.42 6.45
C LEU A 172 -2.29 4.50 5.37
N ALA A 173 -2.67 4.83 4.15
CA ALA A 173 -1.75 5.03 3.04
C ALA A 173 -2.04 6.35 2.37
N THR A 174 -1.00 7.14 2.13
CA THR A 174 -1.10 8.37 1.34
C THR A 174 0.15 8.52 0.48
N TYR A 175 -0.02 9.18 -0.66
CA TYR A 175 1.02 9.29 -1.68
C TYR A 175 1.23 10.76 -2.00
N TYR A 176 2.49 11.10 -2.35
CA TYR A 176 2.87 12.48 -2.59
C TYR A 176 3.54 12.59 -3.94
N TYR A 177 3.30 13.69 -4.59
CA TYR A 177 3.62 13.93 -5.99
C TYR A 177 4.36 15.24 -6.15
N THR A 178 5.08 15.39 -7.26
CA THR A 178 5.60 16.68 -7.74
C THR A 178 5.13 16.91 -9.17
N GLU A 179 4.95 18.16 -9.57
CA GLU A 179 4.59 18.50 -10.96
C GLU A 179 5.65 18.01 -11.95
N ASN A 180 6.91 18.10 -11.55
CA ASN A 180 8.04 17.68 -12.35
C ASN A 180 8.92 16.69 -11.56
N ARG A 181 9.65 15.85 -12.29
CA ARG A 181 10.67 14.95 -11.77
C ARG A 181 11.98 15.23 -12.51
N PRO A 182 13.17 15.14 -11.84
CA PRO A 182 14.44 15.31 -12.53
C PRO A 182 14.53 14.43 -13.78
N GLU A 183 15.02 14.97 -14.89
CA GLU A 183 15.05 14.28 -16.19
C GLU A 183 15.73 12.90 -16.11
N ALA A 184 16.82 12.81 -15.34
CA ALA A 184 17.54 11.55 -15.11
C ALA A 184 16.73 10.46 -14.38
N GLU A 185 15.61 10.84 -13.72
CA GLU A 185 14.72 9.94 -12.97
C GLU A 185 13.39 9.71 -13.68
N GLN A 186 13.17 10.33 -14.84
CA GLN A 186 11.93 10.18 -15.60
C GLN A 186 11.91 8.84 -16.34
N SER A 187 10.74 8.24 -16.36
CA SER A 187 10.41 7.06 -17.17
C SER A 187 9.08 7.26 -17.89
N ALA A 188 8.79 6.40 -18.86
CA ALA A 188 7.48 6.40 -19.49
C ALA A 188 6.37 6.13 -18.46
N GLU A 189 5.19 6.74 -18.67
CA GLU A 189 4.02 6.48 -17.81
C GLU A 189 3.67 4.99 -17.82
N HIS A 190 3.51 4.40 -16.61
CA HIS A 190 3.14 3.00 -16.44
C HIS A 190 2.23 2.80 -15.23
N ASN A 191 1.45 1.73 -15.28
CA ASN A 191 0.71 1.22 -14.15
C ASN A 191 1.62 0.43 -13.19
N THR A 192 1.09 0.01 -12.03
CA THR A 192 1.80 -0.87 -11.09
C THR A 192 2.36 -2.12 -11.80
N ILE A 193 3.68 -2.33 -11.67
CA ILE A 193 4.41 -3.44 -12.30
C ILE A 193 4.76 -4.46 -11.24
N TYR A 194 4.18 -5.65 -11.34
CA TYR A 194 4.41 -6.75 -10.39
C TYR A 194 5.55 -7.65 -10.85
N VAL A 195 6.38 -8.07 -9.88
CA VAL A 195 7.49 -8.99 -10.11
C VAL A 195 7.36 -10.25 -9.26
N ASN A 196 7.91 -11.34 -9.75
CA ASN A 196 7.90 -12.62 -9.05
C ASN A 196 9.20 -12.83 -8.30
N THR A 197 9.17 -12.73 -6.97
CA THR A 197 10.31 -13.01 -6.10
C THR A 197 10.43 -14.47 -5.70
N GLU A 198 9.37 -15.29 -5.84
CA GLU A 198 9.31 -16.68 -5.38
C GLU A 198 9.80 -17.73 -6.40
N GLY A 199 10.13 -17.34 -7.64
CA GLY A 199 10.55 -18.24 -8.72
C GLY A 199 9.40 -19.09 -9.31
N MET A 200 9.72 -20.21 -9.99
CA MET A 200 8.72 -21.06 -10.68
C MET A 200 7.64 -21.63 -9.76
N LYS A 201 7.96 -21.97 -8.51
CA LYS A 201 6.96 -22.46 -7.53
C LYS A 201 5.90 -21.41 -7.21
N GLY A 202 6.27 -20.13 -7.17
CA GLY A 202 5.33 -19.04 -7.00
C GLY A 202 4.41 -18.84 -8.21
N GLN A 203 4.92 -19.06 -9.44
CA GLN A 203 4.11 -18.99 -10.67
C GLN A 203 3.01 -20.06 -10.70
N VAL A 204 3.32 -21.29 -10.33
CA VAL A 204 2.35 -22.40 -10.27
C VAL A 204 1.27 -22.13 -9.21
N LYS A 205 1.64 -21.62 -8.03
CA LYS A 205 0.70 -21.21 -6.99
C LYS A 205 -0.26 -20.10 -7.46
N ARG A 206 0.24 -19.16 -8.26
CA ARG A 206 -0.56 -18.03 -8.81
C ARG A 206 -1.53 -18.49 -9.89
N LEU A 207 -1.09 -19.39 -10.78
CA LEU A 207 -1.95 -19.97 -11.80
C LEU A 207 -3.11 -20.77 -11.16
N SER A 208 -2.82 -21.56 -10.12
CA SER A 208 -3.86 -22.30 -9.39
C SER A 208 -4.83 -21.38 -8.64
N ALA A 209 -4.36 -20.28 -8.05
CA ALA A 209 -5.22 -19.29 -7.38
C ALA A 209 -6.08 -18.51 -8.38
N GLY A 210 -5.52 -18.17 -9.55
CA GLY A 210 -6.26 -17.51 -10.63
C GLY A 210 -7.36 -18.40 -11.24
N VAL A 211 -7.07 -19.67 -11.44
CA VAL A 211 -8.06 -20.67 -11.91
C VAL A 211 -9.16 -20.85 -10.87
N LYS A 212 -8.81 -20.94 -9.58
CA LYS A 212 -9.79 -21.06 -8.50
C LYS A 212 -10.71 -19.84 -8.42
N ALA A 213 -10.17 -18.63 -8.49
CA ALA A 213 -10.94 -17.39 -8.49
C ALA A 213 -11.86 -17.26 -9.72
N LEU A 214 -11.40 -17.78 -10.89
CA LEU A 214 -12.23 -17.82 -12.10
C LEU A 214 -13.41 -18.81 -11.95
N LEU A 215 -13.16 -19.98 -11.37
CA LEU A 215 -14.19 -21.00 -11.12
C LEU A 215 -15.22 -20.52 -10.09
N GLU A 216 -14.80 -19.82 -9.04
CA GLU A 216 -15.69 -19.21 -8.04
C GLU A 216 -16.61 -18.15 -8.68
N ARG A 217 -16.09 -17.36 -9.64
CA ARG A 217 -16.90 -16.39 -10.41
C ARG A 217 -17.92 -17.04 -11.36
N ILE A 218 -17.60 -18.19 -11.92
CA ILE A 218 -18.50 -18.92 -12.82
C ILE A 218 -19.65 -19.56 -12.03
N ASN A 219 -19.36 -20.04 -10.82
CA ASN A 219 -20.34 -20.70 -9.95
C ASN A 219 -21.23 -19.73 -9.14
N SER A 220 -20.92 -18.41 -9.17
CA SER A 220 -21.68 -17.37 -8.48
C SER A 220 -22.65 -16.61 -9.40
N LYS A 221 -22.81 -17.05 -10.63
CA LYS A 221 -23.82 -16.61 -11.60
C LYS A 221 -24.89 -17.70 -11.79
#